data_609f3441c58d2dfbc14db9965b796f52
#
_entry.id   609f3441c58d2dfbc14db9965b796f52
#
_cell.length_a   1.000
_cell.length_b   1.000
_cell.length_c   1.000
_cell.angle_alpha   90.00
_cell.angle_beta   90.00
_cell.angle_gamma   90.00
#
_symmetry.space_group_name_H-M   'P 1'
#
loop_
_entity.id
_entity.type
_entity.pdbx_description
1 polymer ?
#
loop_
_entity_poly.entity_id
_entity_poly.type
_entity_poly.pdbx_seq_one_letter_code
_entity_poly.pdbx_strand_id
1 'polypeptide(L)'
;MAHYAIGDLQGCYTELAKLLNKINFNHGTDTLWLVGDIVNRGAYSLECLQFCMQHESSVQMVLGNHDLHLLALAYGYSKLKRSDTLTSILQHPNLNKMRDWLRQQPLMRHNQTHVLAHAGLFPEWTVAQSAQLAHEVEQELYHNPRGYFANMYGNQPEFWSPDLEGYDRLRFITNAFTRMRVLNPNNGLDHQYKNVYHNIPTPQYAWFDAPNRQHLSHQIVFGHWSALGFLNEKQIIALDTGALWGGQLTAINLATEEITQIQSENQTNWRK
;
A
#
# COMPACT_ATOMS: atom_id res chain seq x y z
N MET A 1 -3.48 11.43 22.59
CA MET A 1 -2.58 10.80 21.60
C MET A 1 -3.38 9.73 20.91
N ALA A 2 -3.78 9.96 19.68
CA ALA A 2 -4.52 9.01 18.87
C ALA A 2 -3.59 8.39 17.82
N HIS A 3 -3.93 7.19 17.35
CA HIS A 3 -3.21 6.52 16.27
C HIS A 3 -4.23 6.16 15.19
N TYR A 4 -4.16 6.85 14.08
CA TYR A 4 -5.04 6.66 12.94
C TYR A 4 -4.36 5.88 11.82
N ALA A 5 -5.15 5.14 11.03
CA ALA A 5 -4.74 4.62 9.74
C ALA A 5 -5.68 5.11 8.65
N ILE A 6 -5.14 5.47 7.49
CA ILE A 6 -5.89 5.95 6.31
C ILE A 6 -5.57 5.09 5.10
N GLY A 7 -6.59 4.82 4.28
CA GLY A 7 -6.49 4.09 3.03
C GLY A 7 -5.72 4.83 1.93
N ASP A 8 -5.67 4.22 0.74
CA ASP A 8 -4.94 4.71 -0.44
C ASP A 8 -5.31 6.16 -0.78
N LEU A 9 -4.29 7.02 -0.85
CA LEU A 9 -4.49 8.42 -1.21
C LEU A 9 -4.56 8.62 -2.72
N GLN A 10 -3.67 8.00 -3.46
CA GLN A 10 -3.58 8.09 -4.91
C GLN A 10 -3.79 9.53 -5.45
N GLY A 11 -3.14 10.51 -4.80
CA GLY A 11 -3.27 11.93 -5.18
C GLY A 11 -4.58 12.61 -4.77
N CYS A 12 -5.36 12.06 -3.84
CA CYS A 12 -6.57 12.67 -3.27
C CYS A 12 -6.23 13.58 -2.07
N TYR A 13 -5.40 14.59 -2.28
CA TYR A 13 -4.92 15.47 -1.21
C TYR A 13 -6.05 16.32 -0.58
N THR A 14 -7.02 16.75 -1.39
CA THR A 14 -8.17 17.53 -0.89
C THR A 14 -8.99 16.73 0.13
N GLU A 15 -9.22 15.45 -0.17
CA GLU A 15 -9.92 14.52 0.70
C GLU A 15 -9.12 14.26 1.98
N LEU A 16 -7.79 14.09 1.86
CA LEU A 16 -6.89 13.96 3.01
C LEU A 16 -6.99 15.17 3.94
N ALA A 17 -6.89 16.38 3.42
CA ALA A 17 -6.97 17.61 4.22
C ALA A 17 -8.33 17.74 4.94
N LYS A 18 -9.44 17.43 4.24
CA LYS A 18 -10.78 17.41 4.84
C LYS A 18 -10.90 16.33 5.94
N LEU A 19 -10.31 15.14 5.71
CA LEU A 19 -10.36 14.04 6.66
C LEU A 19 -9.59 14.36 7.94
N LEU A 20 -8.36 14.87 7.81
CA LEU A 20 -7.53 15.30 8.95
C LEU A 20 -8.21 16.40 9.78
N ASN A 21 -8.85 17.37 9.13
CA ASN A 21 -9.63 18.38 9.81
C ASN A 21 -10.84 17.78 10.55
N LYS A 22 -11.55 16.83 9.92
CA LYS A 22 -12.74 16.19 10.51
C LYS A 22 -12.42 15.36 11.76
N ILE A 23 -11.26 14.67 11.77
CA ILE A 23 -10.79 13.93 12.96
C ILE A 23 -10.03 14.81 13.97
N ASN A 24 -9.90 16.12 13.71
CA ASN A 24 -9.10 17.06 14.50
C ASN A 24 -7.66 16.54 14.73
N PHE A 25 -7.01 16.01 13.67
CA PHE A 25 -5.67 15.45 13.78
C PHE A 25 -4.64 16.48 14.25
N ASN A 26 -3.88 16.14 15.27
CA ASN A 26 -2.85 17.00 15.86
C ASN A 26 -1.46 16.40 15.61
N HIS A 27 -0.69 17.03 14.71
CA HIS A 27 0.67 16.59 14.36
C HIS A 27 1.65 16.58 15.55
N GLY A 28 1.36 17.29 16.65
CA GLY A 28 2.21 17.30 17.84
C GLY A 28 1.96 16.12 18.79
N THR A 29 0.84 15.43 18.68
CA THR A 29 0.42 14.40 19.64
C THR A 29 -0.01 13.09 18.99
N ASP A 30 -0.54 13.15 17.77
CA ASP A 30 -1.15 11.99 17.13
C ASP A 30 -0.22 11.39 16.09
N THR A 31 -0.43 10.11 15.78
CA THR A 31 0.28 9.37 14.72
C THR A 31 -0.69 8.97 13.63
N LEU A 32 -0.26 9.16 12.39
CA LEU A 32 -0.99 8.76 11.19
C LEU A 32 -0.23 7.66 10.43
N TRP A 33 -0.85 6.54 10.22
CA TRP A 33 -0.40 5.52 9.28
C TRP A 33 -1.10 5.66 7.94
N LEU A 34 -0.32 5.59 6.83
CA LEU A 34 -0.84 5.52 5.47
C LEU A 34 -0.51 4.16 4.88
N VAL A 35 -1.51 3.50 4.32
CA VAL A 35 -1.38 2.13 3.78
C VAL A 35 -0.56 2.05 2.49
N GLY A 36 0.03 3.14 2.02
CA GLY A 36 0.76 3.24 0.75
C GLY A 36 -0.10 3.81 -0.37
N ASP A 37 0.44 3.74 -1.60
CA ASP A 37 -0.17 4.34 -2.79
C ASP A 37 -0.59 5.80 -2.54
N ILE A 38 0.36 6.60 -2.04
CA ILE A 38 0.10 8.02 -1.78
C ILE A 38 0.03 8.84 -3.06
N VAL A 39 0.62 8.36 -4.15
CA VAL A 39 0.73 9.05 -5.44
C VAL A 39 0.03 8.28 -6.57
N ASN A 40 -0.02 8.94 -7.73
CA ASN A 40 -0.54 8.46 -9.00
C ASN A 40 -2.08 8.51 -9.11
N ARG A 41 -2.57 8.54 -10.34
CA ARG A 41 -3.99 8.53 -10.75
C ARG A 41 -4.76 9.81 -10.42
N GLY A 42 -4.74 10.29 -9.20
CA GLY A 42 -5.36 11.54 -8.79
C GLY A 42 -4.53 12.76 -9.16
N ALA A 43 -5.13 13.95 -9.02
CA ALA A 43 -4.57 15.19 -9.52
C ALA A 43 -3.43 15.75 -8.63
N TYR A 44 -3.42 15.42 -7.35
CA TYR A 44 -2.57 16.08 -6.34
C TYR A 44 -1.50 15.15 -5.76
N SER A 45 -0.85 14.35 -6.63
CA SER A 45 0.21 13.41 -6.22
C SER A 45 1.42 14.11 -5.61
N LEU A 46 1.78 15.29 -6.14
CA LEU A 46 2.89 16.09 -5.62
C LEU A 46 2.60 16.57 -4.20
N GLU A 47 1.40 17.06 -3.96
CA GLU A 47 0.95 17.59 -2.66
C GLU A 47 0.88 16.47 -1.62
N CYS A 48 0.39 15.28 -1.98
CA CYS A 48 0.40 14.10 -1.09
C CYS A 48 1.83 13.73 -0.68
N LEU A 49 2.77 13.68 -1.64
CA LEU A 49 4.16 13.35 -1.37
C LEU A 49 4.82 14.42 -0.49
N GLN A 50 4.62 15.69 -0.80
CA GLN A 50 5.16 16.81 -0.01
C GLN A 50 4.61 16.84 1.40
N PHE A 51 3.32 16.56 1.59
CA PHE A 51 2.69 16.43 2.90
C PHE A 51 3.35 15.35 3.74
N CYS A 52 3.55 14.15 3.19
CA CYS A 52 4.21 13.06 3.91
C CYS A 52 5.65 13.42 4.29
N MET A 53 6.41 14.04 3.39
CA MET A 53 7.78 14.48 3.65
C MET A 53 7.86 15.58 4.72
N GLN A 54 6.91 16.50 4.71
CA GLN A 54 6.88 17.63 5.66
C GLN A 54 6.51 17.19 7.07
N HIS A 55 5.68 16.16 7.19
CA HIS A 55 5.12 15.70 8.46
C HIS A 55 5.63 14.31 8.89
N GLU A 56 6.82 13.91 8.44
CA GLU A 56 7.37 12.55 8.67
C GLU A 56 7.48 12.15 10.15
N SER A 57 7.50 13.11 11.07
CA SER A 57 7.50 12.83 12.52
C SER A 57 6.16 12.28 13.03
N SER A 58 5.06 12.63 12.40
CA SER A 58 3.70 12.23 12.79
C SER A 58 2.99 11.40 11.74
N VAL A 59 3.47 11.43 10.48
CA VAL A 59 2.91 10.69 9.35
C VAL A 59 3.88 9.61 8.91
N GLN A 60 3.46 8.37 9.01
CA GLN A 60 4.24 7.19 8.70
C GLN A 60 3.53 6.40 7.60
N MET A 61 4.22 6.06 6.53
CA MET A 61 3.66 5.29 5.43
C MET A 61 4.40 3.98 5.21
N VAL A 62 3.80 3.10 4.43
CA VAL A 62 4.46 1.98 3.76
C VAL A 62 4.43 2.21 2.25
N LEU A 63 5.31 1.54 1.51
CA LEU A 63 5.32 1.63 0.04
C LEU A 63 4.19 0.79 -0.55
N GLY A 64 3.39 1.43 -1.42
CA GLY A 64 2.45 0.74 -2.31
C GLY A 64 3.03 0.53 -3.71
N ASN A 65 2.27 -0.14 -4.57
CA ASN A 65 2.74 -0.43 -5.93
C ASN A 65 2.83 0.83 -6.81
N HIS A 66 2.03 1.86 -6.56
CA HIS A 66 2.13 3.14 -7.26
C HIS A 66 3.32 3.96 -6.80
N ASP A 67 3.70 3.89 -5.53
CA ASP A 67 4.90 4.53 -4.99
C ASP A 67 6.15 3.89 -5.58
N LEU A 68 6.22 2.56 -5.64
CA LEU A 68 7.28 1.82 -6.32
C LEU A 68 7.33 2.12 -7.82
N HIS A 69 6.18 2.31 -8.48
CA HIS A 69 6.12 2.72 -9.87
C HIS A 69 6.69 4.13 -10.10
N LEU A 70 6.40 5.09 -9.23
CA LEU A 70 7.02 6.41 -9.27
C LEU A 70 8.55 6.31 -9.15
N LEU A 71 9.04 5.49 -8.22
CA LEU A 71 10.48 5.26 -8.07
C LEU A 71 11.09 4.63 -9.34
N ALA A 72 10.46 3.62 -9.93
CA ALA A 72 10.92 3.01 -11.18
C ALA A 72 10.99 4.01 -12.34
N LEU A 73 10.01 4.93 -12.44
CA LEU A 73 10.03 6.04 -13.39
C LEU A 73 11.17 7.01 -13.13
N ALA A 74 11.38 7.40 -11.87
CA ALA A 74 12.41 8.35 -11.48
C ALA A 74 13.85 7.80 -11.67
N TYR A 75 14.02 6.48 -11.63
CA TYR A 75 15.28 5.79 -11.94
C TYR A 75 15.42 5.41 -13.44
N GLY A 76 14.38 5.64 -14.27
CA GLY A 76 14.42 5.36 -15.72
C GLY A 76 14.15 3.91 -16.11
N TYR A 77 13.60 3.09 -15.21
CA TYR A 77 13.27 1.67 -15.45
C TYR A 77 11.80 1.44 -15.82
N SER A 78 11.02 2.49 -15.98
CA SER A 78 9.65 2.43 -16.48
C SER A 78 9.38 3.62 -17.40
N LYS A 79 8.23 3.57 -18.10
CA LYS A 79 7.74 4.67 -18.94
C LYS A 79 6.38 5.13 -18.43
N LEU A 80 6.15 6.45 -18.46
CA LEU A 80 4.85 7.01 -18.16
C LEU A 80 3.77 6.39 -19.05
N LYS A 81 2.70 5.92 -18.44
CA LYS A 81 1.50 5.45 -19.10
C LYS A 81 0.50 6.59 -19.21
N ARG A 82 -0.43 6.51 -20.17
CA ARG A 82 -1.47 7.53 -20.36
C ARG A 82 -2.29 7.82 -19.08
N SER A 83 -2.43 6.83 -18.23
CA SER A 83 -3.19 6.93 -16.98
C SER A 83 -2.37 7.41 -15.77
N ASP A 84 -1.06 7.66 -15.95
CA ASP A 84 -0.21 8.14 -14.86
C ASP A 84 -0.30 9.67 -14.74
N THR A 85 -0.38 10.16 -13.50
CA THR A 85 -0.46 11.59 -13.17
C THR A 85 0.80 12.07 -12.43
N LEU A 86 1.95 11.50 -12.76
CA LEU A 86 3.23 11.68 -12.04
C LEU A 86 4.15 12.75 -12.64
N THR A 87 3.73 13.42 -13.71
CA THR A 87 4.56 14.36 -14.44
C THR A 87 5.04 15.52 -13.55
N SER A 88 4.16 16.07 -12.70
CA SER A 88 4.51 17.16 -11.78
C SER A 88 5.63 16.80 -10.82
N ILE A 89 5.70 15.54 -10.36
CA ILE A 89 6.78 15.04 -9.51
C ILE A 89 8.05 14.82 -10.33
N LEU A 90 7.93 14.14 -11.49
CA LEU A 90 9.09 13.78 -12.32
C LEU A 90 9.80 15.00 -12.92
N GLN A 91 9.10 16.10 -13.12
CA GLN A 91 9.66 17.37 -13.61
C GLN A 91 10.00 18.35 -12.47
N HIS A 92 9.75 17.97 -11.22
CA HIS A 92 9.98 18.86 -10.08
C HIS A 92 11.49 19.10 -9.83
N PRO A 93 11.94 20.34 -9.55
CA PRO A 93 13.36 20.62 -9.28
C PRO A 93 13.96 19.78 -8.15
N ASN A 94 13.16 19.39 -7.16
CA ASN A 94 13.57 18.57 -6.03
C ASN A 94 13.30 17.07 -6.22
N LEU A 95 13.15 16.57 -7.45
CA LEU A 95 12.87 15.14 -7.72
C LEU A 95 13.84 14.21 -6.97
N ASN A 96 15.13 14.51 -6.97
CA ASN A 96 16.11 13.67 -6.30
C ASN A 96 15.84 13.54 -4.79
N LYS A 97 15.49 14.65 -4.12
CA LYS A 97 15.15 14.65 -2.69
C LYS A 97 13.89 13.82 -2.43
N MET A 98 12.86 13.99 -3.25
CA MET A 98 11.58 13.24 -3.16
C MET A 98 11.79 11.75 -3.39
N ARG A 99 12.55 11.40 -4.44
CA ARG A 99 12.92 10.01 -4.75
C ARG A 99 13.69 9.36 -3.60
N ASP A 100 14.71 10.06 -3.07
CA ASP A 100 15.59 9.52 -2.05
C ASP A 100 14.86 9.38 -0.69
N TRP A 101 13.90 10.25 -0.41
CA TRP A 101 13.01 10.11 0.74
C TRP A 101 12.02 8.95 0.56
N LEU A 102 11.36 8.84 -0.59
CA LEU A 102 10.34 7.82 -0.84
C LEU A 102 10.93 6.41 -0.82
N ARG A 103 12.13 6.20 -1.41
CA ARG A 103 12.78 4.89 -1.42
C ARG A 103 13.26 4.41 -0.05
N GLN A 104 13.24 5.25 0.97
CA GLN A 104 13.56 4.91 2.35
C GLN A 104 12.32 4.50 3.14
N GLN A 105 11.13 4.63 2.56
CA GLN A 105 9.93 4.19 3.23
C GLN A 105 9.84 2.66 3.23
N PRO A 106 9.37 2.04 4.34
CA PRO A 106 9.34 0.59 4.45
C PRO A 106 8.19 -0.03 3.65
N LEU A 107 8.25 -1.35 3.43
CA LEU A 107 7.13 -2.15 2.93
C LEU A 107 6.15 -2.56 4.04
N MET A 108 6.61 -2.56 5.28
CA MET A 108 5.83 -2.97 6.43
C MET A 108 6.18 -2.14 7.66
N ARG A 109 5.16 -1.82 8.48
CA ARG A 109 5.33 -1.31 9.86
C ARG A 109 4.51 -2.18 10.80
N HIS A 110 4.90 -2.23 12.05
CA HIS A 110 4.08 -2.88 13.08
C HIS A 110 4.31 -2.25 14.45
N ASN A 111 3.33 -2.42 15.31
CA ASN A 111 3.41 -2.17 16.74
C ASN A 111 2.98 -3.44 17.51
N GLN A 112 2.57 -3.32 18.75
CA GLN A 112 2.19 -4.49 19.58
C GLN A 112 0.88 -5.15 19.14
N THR A 113 0.00 -4.44 18.42
CA THR A 113 -1.36 -4.88 18.11
C THR A 113 -1.69 -4.89 16.62
N HIS A 114 -0.99 -4.10 15.82
CA HIS A 114 -1.29 -3.90 14.41
C HIS A 114 -0.06 -4.06 13.53
N VAL A 115 -0.30 -4.55 12.32
CA VAL A 115 0.65 -4.55 11.20
C VAL A 115 0.07 -3.69 10.09
N LEU A 116 0.89 -2.81 9.53
CA LEU A 116 0.59 -2.01 8.34
C LEU A 116 1.38 -2.56 7.16
N ALA A 117 0.69 -2.94 6.09
CA ALA A 117 1.29 -3.36 4.81
C ALA A 117 0.31 -3.02 3.68
N HIS A 118 0.81 -2.62 2.50
CA HIS A 118 -0.06 -2.08 1.46
C HIS A 118 -1.11 -3.08 0.95
N ALA A 119 -0.72 -4.30 0.62
CA ALA A 119 -1.64 -5.33 0.12
C ALA A 119 -1.92 -6.47 1.13
N GLY A 120 -1.47 -6.33 2.38
CA GLY A 120 -1.62 -7.34 3.42
C GLY A 120 -0.36 -8.16 3.67
N LEU A 121 -0.50 -9.29 4.37
CA LEU A 121 0.59 -10.24 4.65
C LEU A 121 0.33 -11.57 3.95
N PHE A 122 1.37 -12.15 3.36
CA PHE A 122 1.28 -13.47 2.76
C PHE A 122 0.90 -14.51 3.84
N PRO A 123 -0.10 -15.40 3.56
CA PRO A 123 -0.74 -16.20 4.60
C PRO A 123 0.20 -17.09 5.41
N GLU A 124 1.28 -17.56 4.80
CA GLU A 124 2.22 -18.49 5.44
C GLU A 124 3.24 -17.80 6.35
N TRP A 125 3.32 -16.44 6.30
CA TRP A 125 4.33 -15.71 7.04
C TRP A 125 3.84 -15.28 8.43
N THR A 126 4.69 -15.45 9.42
CA THR A 126 4.52 -14.80 10.73
C THR A 126 4.85 -13.31 10.60
N VAL A 127 4.46 -12.49 11.59
CA VAL A 127 4.82 -11.06 11.63
C VAL A 127 6.33 -10.85 11.60
N ALA A 128 7.08 -11.64 12.39
CA ALA A 128 8.53 -11.54 12.44
C ALA A 128 9.19 -11.92 11.11
N GLN A 129 8.71 -12.99 10.46
CA GLN A 129 9.18 -13.40 9.14
C GLN A 129 8.84 -12.34 8.08
N SER A 130 7.63 -11.79 8.12
CA SER A 130 7.21 -10.69 7.21
C SER A 130 8.10 -9.47 7.35
N ALA A 131 8.45 -9.07 8.58
CA ALA A 131 9.34 -7.94 8.83
C ALA A 131 10.75 -8.21 8.29
N GLN A 132 11.28 -9.43 8.45
CA GLN A 132 12.58 -9.81 7.90
C GLN A 132 12.56 -9.78 6.36
N LEU A 133 11.52 -10.33 5.72
CA LEU A 133 11.39 -10.34 4.26
C LEU A 133 11.19 -8.93 3.69
N ALA A 134 10.39 -8.09 4.34
CA ALA A 134 10.27 -6.67 3.97
C ALA A 134 11.63 -5.98 3.99
N HIS A 135 12.42 -6.22 5.05
CA HIS A 135 13.76 -5.66 5.20
C HIS A 135 14.72 -6.09 4.08
N GLU A 136 14.64 -7.32 3.57
CA GLU A 136 15.46 -7.76 2.43
C GLU A 136 15.23 -6.86 1.20
N VAL A 137 13.98 -6.54 0.87
CA VAL A 137 13.64 -5.64 -0.25
C VAL A 137 14.06 -4.20 0.05
N GLU A 138 13.84 -3.71 1.27
CA GLU A 138 14.24 -2.37 1.71
C GLU A 138 15.75 -2.16 1.61
N GLN A 139 16.54 -3.17 1.97
CA GLN A 139 18.00 -3.13 1.82
C GLN A 139 18.42 -3.05 0.35
N GLU A 140 17.80 -3.81 -0.53
CA GLU A 140 18.10 -3.73 -1.97
C GLU A 140 17.67 -2.37 -2.56
N LEU A 141 16.50 -1.84 -2.17
CA LEU A 141 16.07 -0.48 -2.52
C LEU A 141 17.06 0.58 -2.05
N TYR A 142 17.64 0.40 -0.87
CA TYR A 142 18.59 1.36 -0.30
C TYR A 142 19.96 1.28 -0.96
N HIS A 143 20.52 0.08 -1.13
CA HIS A 143 21.89 -0.10 -1.59
C HIS A 143 22.03 -0.22 -3.11
N ASN A 144 21.05 -0.83 -3.79
CA ASN A 144 21.10 -1.11 -5.23
C ASN A 144 19.75 -0.82 -5.92
N PRO A 145 19.19 0.40 -5.83
CA PRO A 145 17.88 0.71 -6.42
C PRO A 145 17.82 0.45 -7.92
N ARG A 146 18.93 0.61 -8.65
CA ARG A 146 18.98 0.37 -10.09
C ARG A 146 18.82 -1.12 -10.42
N GLY A 147 19.53 -1.98 -9.71
CA GLY A 147 19.39 -3.44 -9.85
C GLY A 147 17.99 -3.90 -9.48
N TYR A 148 17.44 -3.38 -8.39
CA TYR A 148 16.08 -3.68 -7.98
C TYR A 148 15.04 -3.32 -9.03
N PHE A 149 15.00 -2.07 -9.50
CA PHE A 149 13.99 -1.62 -10.47
C PHE A 149 14.16 -2.24 -11.87
N ALA A 150 15.37 -2.67 -12.24
CA ALA A 150 15.58 -3.45 -13.46
C ALA A 150 14.87 -4.81 -13.42
N ASN A 151 14.60 -5.37 -12.23
CA ASN A 151 14.07 -6.72 -12.04
C ASN A 151 12.74 -6.78 -11.28
N MET A 152 12.24 -5.65 -10.77
CA MET A 152 11.05 -5.60 -9.91
C MET A 152 9.78 -6.08 -10.62
N TYR A 153 9.58 -5.68 -11.89
CA TYR A 153 8.37 -6.00 -12.61
C TYR A 153 8.30 -7.47 -13.03
N GLY A 154 7.12 -8.03 -12.94
CA GLY A 154 6.82 -9.40 -13.33
C GLY A 154 5.83 -10.05 -12.38
N ASN A 155 5.22 -11.17 -12.84
CA ASN A 155 4.24 -11.94 -12.08
C ASN A 155 4.82 -13.27 -11.58
N GLN A 156 6.06 -13.57 -11.94
CA GLN A 156 6.77 -14.77 -11.50
C GLN A 156 7.88 -14.42 -10.52
N PRO A 157 8.15 -15.27 -9.53
CA PRO A 157 7.49 -16.55 -9.26
C PRO A 157 6.07 -16.33 -8.71
N GLU A 158 5.17 -17.30 -8.98
CA GLU A 158 3.80 -17.31 -8.49
C GLU A 158 3.72 -17.85 -7.05
N PHE A 159 4.57 -18.82 -6.71
CA PHE A 159 4.57 -19.51 -5.44
C PHE A 159 5.76 -19.12 -4.57
N TRP A 160 5.51 -19.01 -3.28
CA TRP A 160 6.54 -18.82 -2.29
C TRP A 160 7.34 -20.12 -2.06
N SER A 161 8.64 -19.99 -1.97
CA SER A 161 9.52 -20.98 -1.36
C SER A 161 10.60 -20.26 -0.55
N PRO A 162 11.00 -20.76 0.62
CA PRO A 162 12.14 -20.23 1.34
C PRO A 162 13.45 -20.33 0.54
N ASP A 163 13.51 -21.23 -0.44
CA ASP A 163 14.67 -21.46 -1.33
C ASP A 163 14.73 -20.49 -2.51
N LEU A 164 13.74 -19.58 -2.65
CA LEU A 164 13.84 -18.51 -3.65
C LEU A 164 15.05 -17.62 -3.35
N GLU A 165 15.80 -17.29 -4.39
CA GLU A 165 17.02 -16.48 -4.30
C GLU A 165 16.98 -15.28 -5.26
N GLY A 166 17.89 -14.34 -5.04
CA GLY A 166 18.10 -13.18 -5.91
C GLY A 166 16.84 -12.38 -6.19
N TYR A 167 16.70 -11.91 -7.42
CA TYR A 167 15.56 -11.04 -7.78
C TYR A 167 14.22 -11.77 -7.88
N ASP A 168 14.18 -13.07 -8.04
CA ASP A 168 12.93 -13.83 -7.98
C ASP A 168 12.36 -13.81 -6.55
N ARG A 169 13.21 -13.99 -5.54
CA ARG A 169 12.83 -13.85 -4.13
C ARG A 169 12.32 -12.44 -3.84
N LEU A 170 13.09 -11.42 -4.19
CA LEU A 170 12.71 -10.01 -3.95
C LEU A 170 11.41 -9.63 -4.66
N ARG A 171 11.21 -10.12 -5.88
CA ARG A 171 9.99 -9.89 -6.66
C ARG A 171 8.77 -10.54 -6.03
N PHE A 172 8.89 -11.78 -5.55
CA PHE A 172 7.80 -12.43 -4.82
C PHE A 172 7.41 -11.61 -3.59
N ILE A 173 8.40 -11.25 -2.77
CA ILE A 173 8.18 -10.46 -1.54
C ILE A 173 7.49 -9.13 -1.89
N THR A 174 8.00 -8.41 -2.87
CA THR A 174 7.40 -7.14 -3.33
C THR A 174 5.96 -7.34 -3.79
N ASN A 175 5.68 -8.36 -4.60
CA ASN A 175 4.34 -8.66 -5.09
C ASN A 175 3.37 -9.04 -3.95
N ALA A 176 3.83 -9.80 -2.97
CA ALA A 176 3.04 -10.16 -1.81
C ALA A 176 2.64 -8.92 -0.99
N PHE A 177 3.59 -8.03 -0.68
CA PHE A 177 3.33 -6.82 0.09
C PHE A 177 2.55 -5.74 -0.66
N THR A 178 2.64 -5.69 -2.00
CA THR A 178 2.13 -4.52 -2.73
C THR A 178 1.09 -4.83 -3.80
N ARG A 179 0.85 -6.10 -4.15
CA ARG A 179 -0.04 -6.46 -5.27
C ARG A 179 -0.99 -7.62 -4.99
N MET A 180 -0.86 -8.27 -3.84
CA MET A 180 -1.66 -9.43 -3.48
C MET A 180 -3.14 -9.04 -3.26
N ARG A 181 -4.07 -9.87 -3.74
CA ARG A 181 -5.52 -9.80 -3.47
C ARG A 181 -6.07 -11.20 -3.28
N VAL A 182 -5.99 -11.96 -4.34
CA VAL A 182 -6.52 -13.31 -4.45
C VAL A 182 -5.37 -14.29 -4.66
N LEU A 183 -5.53 -15.46 -4.13
CA LEU A 183 -4.59 -16.57 -4.26
C LEU A 183 -5.24 -17.72 -5.02
N ASN A 184 -4.42 -18.36 -5.86
CA ASN A 184 -4.71 -19.66 -6.43
C ASN A 184 -4.58 -20.75 -5.36
N PRO A 185 -5.07 -21.97 -5.59
CA PRO A 185 -4.78 -23.11 -4.73
C PRO A 185 -3.27 -23.23 -4.41
N ASN A 186 -2.94 -23.64 -3.19
CA ASN A 186 -1.55 -23.66 -2.67
C ASN A 186 -0.89 -22.29 -2.55
N ASN A 187 -1.69 -21.23 -2.37
CA ASN A 187 -1.25 -19.85 -2.15
C ASN A 187 -0.45 -19.22 -3.30
N GLY A 188 -0.68 -19.65 -4.54
CA GLY A 188 -0.11 -18.93 -5.70
C GLY A 188 -0.71 -17.55 -5.86
N LEU A 189 0.12 -16.52 -6.08
CA LEU A 189 -0.31 -15.13 -6.26
C LEU A 189 -1.07 -14.95 -7.58
N ASP A 190 -2.38 -14.62 -7.52
CA ASP A 190 -3.15 -14.19 -8.70
C ASP A 190 -3.12 -12.67 -8.83
N HIS A 191 -2.46 -12.17 -9.87
CA HIS A 191 -2.37 -10.74 -10.18
C HIS A 191 -3.45 -10.26 -11.15
N GLN A 192 -4.33 -11.12 -11.62
CA GLN A 192 -5.35 -10.79 -12.61
C GLN A 192 -6.66 -10.37 -11.95
N TYR A 193 -7.02 -11.00 -10.83
CA TYR A 193 -8.27 -10.70 -10.14
C TYR A 193 -8.26 -9.31 -9.49
N LYS A 194 -9.28 -8.49 -9.81
CA LYS A 194 -9.42 -7.10 -9.32
C LYS A 194 -10.86 -6.73 -8.97
N ASN A 195 -11.77 -7.72 -9.04
CA ASN A 195 -13.19 -7.50 -8.78
C ASN A 195 -13.54 -7.57 -7.29
N VAL A 196 -14.83 -7.54 -7.01
CA VAL A 196 -15.40 -7.58 -5.66
C VAL A 196 -15.16 -8.94 -5.00
N TYR A 197 -14.98 -8.92 -3.69
CA TYR A 197 -14.64 -10.09 -2.88
C TYR A 197 -15.60 -11.29 -3.07
N HIS A 198 -16.91 -11.03 -3.10
CA HIS A 198 -17.92 -12.10 -3.20
C HIS A 198 -17.96 -12.83 -4.55
N ASN A 199 -17.28 -12.32 -5.57
CA ASN A 199 -17.23 -12.89 -6.90
C ASN A 199 -15.92 -13.64 -7.19
N ILE A 200 -15.11 -13.93 -6.16
CA ILE A 200 -13.89 -14.72 -6.34
C ILE A 200 -14.27 -16.11 -6.85
N PRO A 201 -13.73 -16.52 -8.01
CA PRO A 201 -14.09 -17.82 -8.59
C PRO A 201 -13.42 -18.96 -7.82
N THR A 202 -14.20 -20.00 -7.52
CA THR A 202 -13.64 -21.26 -6.99
C THR A 202 -12.70 -21.89 -8.02
N PRO A 203 -11.53 -22.40 -7.62
CA PRO A 203 -11.06 -22.66 -6.25
C PRO A 203 -10.17 -21.55 -5.64
N GLN A 204 -10.18 -20.33 -6.16
CA GLN A 204 -9.42 -19.20 -5.64
C GLN A 204 -10.05 -18.65 -4.35
N TYR A 205 -9.26 -17.90 -3.57
CA TYR A 205 -9.71 -17.27 -2.32
C TYR A 205 -8.97 -15.96 -2.06
N ALA A 206 -9.57 -15.06 -1.29
CA ALA A 206 -8.86 -13.88 -0.79
C ALA A 206 -7.68 -14.31 0.10
N TRP A 207 -6.59 -13.56 0.07
CA TRP A 207 -5.40 -13.92 0.85
C TRP A 207 -5.69 -14.13 2.35
N PHE A 208 -6.65 -13.39 2.90
CA PHE A 208 -7.06 -13.51 4.30
C PHE A 208 -8.00 -14.68 4.60
N ASP A 209 -8.51 -15.37 3.58
CA ASP A 209 -9.29 -16.60 3.68
C ASP A 209 -8.48 -17.85 3.39
N ALA A 210 -7.16 -17.72 3.19
CA ALA A 210 -6.31 -18.88 2.92
C ALA A 210 -6.43 -19.93 4.02
N PRO A 211 -6.65 -21.22 3.69
CA PRO A 211 -6.91 -22.27 4.67
C PRO A 211 -5.76 -22.48 5.69
N ASN A 212 -4.54 -22.17 5.27
CA ASN A 212 -3.32 -22.32 6.07
C ASN A 212 -2.77 -20.98 6.57
N ARG A 213 -3.61 -19.93 6.59
CA ARG A 213 -3.19 -18.62 7.09
C ARG A 213 -2.73 -18.71 8.53
N GLN A 214 -1.54 -18.16 8.80
CA GLN A 214 -1.00 -18.07 10.15
C GLN A 214 -1.96 -17.30 11.06
N HIS A 215 -2.20 -17.85 12.25
CA HIS A 215 -2.93 -17.13 13.29
C HIS A 215 -1.99 -16.10 13.92
N LEU A 216 -2.30 -14.82 13.69
CA LEU A 216 -1.48 -13.72 14.19
C LEU A 216 -2.15 -13.10 15.41
N SER A 217 -1.33 -12.57 16.33
CA SER A 217 -1.80 -11.76 17.48
C SER A 217 -2.12 -10.30 17.08
N HIS A 218 -1.87 -9.93 15.82
CA HIS A 218 -2.02 -8.58 15.29
C HIS A 218 -3.18 -8.49 14.32
N GLN A 219 -3.82 -7.32 14.25
CA GLN A 219 -4.68 -6.96 13.12
C GLN A 219 -3.83 -6.45 11.96
N ILE A 220 -4.16 -6.84 10.74
CA ILE A 220 -3.43 -6.42 9.53
C ILE A 220 -4.20 -5.29 8.87
N VAL A 221 -3.63 -4.09 8.88
CA VAL A 221 -4.17 -2.87 8.24
C VAL A 221 -3.61 -2.76 6.83
N PHE A 222 -4.48 -2.66 5.83
CA PHE A 222 -4.05 -2.61 4.43
C PHE A 222 -5.01 -1.82 3.53
N GLY A 223 -4.57 -1.54 2.29
CA GLY A 223 -5.31 -0.87 1.23
C GLY A 223 -5.39 -1.67 -0.05
N HIS A 224 -4.95 -1.09 -1.17
CA HIS A 224 -4.72 -1.72 -2.47
C HIS A 224 -5.95 -2.30 -3.18
N TRP A 225 -6.92 -2.84 -2.48
CA TRP A 225 -8.07 -3.55 -3.06
C TRP A 225 -9.36 -2.73 -2.94
N SER A 226 -9.47 -1.68 -3.75
CA SER A 226 -10.62 -0.76 -3.67
C SER A 226 -11.98 -1.43 -3.90
N ALA A 227 -12.03 -2.50 -4.70
CA ALA A 227 -13.26 -3.26 -4.92
C ALA A 227 -13.71 -4.12 -3.71
N LEU A 228 -12.83 -4.33 -2.72
CA LEU A 228 -13.17 -4.94 -1.44
C LEU A 228 -13.99 -3.97 -0.57
N GLY A 229 -13.65 -2.69 -0.61
CA GLY A 229 -14.22 -1.67 0.26
C GLY A 229 -13.68 -1.74 1.69
N PHE A 230 -14.40 -1.10 2.61
CA PHE A 230 -14.08 -1.18 4.05
C PHE A 230 -14.45 -2.55 4.61
N LEU A 231 -13.50 -3.15 5.32
CA LEU A 231 -13.73 -4.41 6.05
C LEU A 231 -12.91 -4.38 7.35
N ASN A 232 -13.56 -4.70 8.48
CA ASN A 232 -12.91 -4.87 9.79
C ASN A 232 -13.40 -6.17 10.42
N GLU A 233 -12.83 -7.27 10.00
CA GLU A 233 -13.14 -8.62 10.50
C GLU A 233 -11.94 -9.56 10.23
N LYS A 234 -12.00 -10.80 10.71
CA LYS A 234 -10.98 -11.83 10.41
C LYS A 234 -9.55 -11.39 10.70
N GLN A 235 -9.36 -10.53 11.71
CA GLN A 235 -8.06 -9.91 12.06
C GLN A 235 -7.45 -9.06 10.93
N ILE A 236 -8.28 -8.46 10.08
CA ILE A 236 -7.86 -7.52 9.05
C ILE A 236 -8.68 -6.23 9.10
N ILE A 237 -8.07 -5.15 8.65
CA ILE A 237 -8.69 -3.83 8.44
C ILE A 237 -8.33 -3.37 7.02
N ALA A 238 -9.29 -3.48 6.09
CA ALA A 238 -9.16 -2.99 4.73
C ALA A 238 -9.66 -1.54 4.66
N LEU A 239 -8.84 -0.62 4.16
CA LEU A 239 -9.12 0.82 4.18
C LEU A 239 -9.24 1.47 2.79
N ASP A 240 -8.88 0.77 1.71
CA ASP A 240 -9.05 1.32 0.36
C ASP A 240 -10.53 1.28 -0.04
N THR A 241 -11.21 2.37 0.19
CA THR A 241 -12.63 2.56 -0.12
C THR A 241 -12.87 3.35 -1.40
N GLY A 242 -11.85 3.41 -2.25
CA GLY A 242 -11.95 3.91 -3.61
C GLY A 242 -12.09 5.43 -3.74
N ALA A 243 -11.43 6.22 -2.88
CA ALA A 243 -11.47 7.68 -2.94
C ALA A 243 -11.17 8.22 -4.35
N LEU A 244 -10.12 7.71 -4.99
CA LEU A 244 -9.76 8.06 -6.37
C LEU A 244 -10.92 7.88 -7.36
N TRP A 245 -11.75 6.88 -7.15
CA TRP A 245 -12.81 6.45 -8.06
C TRP A 245 -14.19 7.04 -7.73
N GLY A 246 -14.25 8.08 -6.90
CA GLY A 246 -15.50 8.68 -6.45
C GLY A 246 -16.16 7.93 -5.28
N GLY A 247 -15.42 7.04 -4.62
CA GLY A 247 -15.78 6.44 -3.34
C GLY A 247 -15.43 7.36 -2.16
N GLN A 248 -14.96 6.79 -1.08
CA GLN A 248 -14.63 7.54 0.14
C GLN A 248 -13.15 7.39 0.49
N LEU A 249 -12.55 8.41 1.10
CA LEU A 249 -11.31 8.27 1.85
C LEU A 249 -11.66 7.91 3.29
N THR A 250 -11.14 6.80 3.78
CA THR A 250 -11.47 6.23 5.08
C THR A 250 -10.30 6.30 6.03
N ALA A 251 -10.55 6.83 7.23
CA ALA A 251 -9.68 6.72 8.38
C ALA A 251 -10.31 5.84 9.46
N ILE A 252 -9.47 5.12 10.20
CA ILE A 252 -9.85 4.42 11.42
C ILE A 252 -8.91 4.86 12.56
N ASN A 253 -9.46 5.07 13.74
CA ASN A 253 -8.69 5.17 14.96
C ASN A 253 -8.37 3.75 15.45
N LEU A 254 -7.11 3.37 15.47
CA LEU A 254 -6.68 2.00 15.78
C LEU A 254 -6.93 1.57 17.23
N ALA A 255 -7.17 2.52 18.15
CA ALA A 255 -7.45 2.21 19.54
C ALA A 255 -8.94 2.08 19.85
N THR A 256 -9.79 2.90 19.19
CA THR A 256 -11.25 2.93 19.44
C THR A 256 -12.05 2.24 18.35
N GLU A 257 -11.43 1.91 17.22
CA GLU A 257 -12.04 1.40 15.98
C GLU A 257 -13.06 2.38 15.37
N GLU A 258 -13.08 3.63 15.81
CA GLU A 258 -13.95 4.67 15.25
C GLU A 258 -13.53 4.98 13.80
N ILE A 259 -14.52 4.99 12.91
CA ILE A 259 -14.33 5.20 11.48
C ILE A 259 -14.78 6.60 11.12
N THR A 260 -13.95 7.30 10.36
CA THR A 260 -14.31 8.59 9.75
C THR A 260 -14.09 8.51 8.25
N GLN A 261 -15.05 8.99 7.48
CA GLN A 261 -15.02 8.95 6.02
C GLN A 261 -15.30 10.33 5.43
N ILE A 262 -14.63 10.61 4.30
CA ILE A 262 -14.89 11.78 3.45
C ILE A 262 -15.27 11.27 2.07
N GLN A 263 -16.43 11.70 1.58
CA GLN A 263 -16.84 11.44 0.21
C GLN A 263 -15.89 12.17 -0.76
N SER A 264 -15.34 11.43 -1.72
CA SER A 264 -14.49 12.03 -2.73
C SER A 264 -15.33 12.82 -3.74
N GLU A 265 -14.78 13.97 -4.13
CA GLU A 265 -15.33 14.81 -5.21
C GLU A 265 -14.86 14.36 -6.61
N ASN A 266 -13.99 13.36 -6.70
CA ASN A 266 -13.56 12.78 -7.97
C ASN A 266 -14.74 12.10 -8.68
N GLN A 267 -15.11 12.60 -9.86
CA GLN A 267 -16.25 12.06 -10.64
C GLN A 267 -15.85 10.93 -11.59
N THR A 268 -14.73 10.28 -11.39
CA THR A 268 -14.34 9.15 -12.24
C THR A 268 -15.23 7.94 -11.97
N ASN A 269 -16.31 7.84 -12.74
CA ASN A 269 -17.27 6.72 -12.72
C ASN A 269 -16.57 5.41 -13.15
N TRP A 270 -16.01 4.66 -12.21
CA TRP A 270 -15.43 3.34 -12.46
C TRP A 270 -16.49 2.21 -12.53
N ARG A 271 -17.76 2.54 -12.28
CA ARG A 271 -18.92 1.62 -12.33
C ARG A 271 -19.57 1.49 -13.71
N LYS A 272 -18.84 1.85 -14.78
CA LYS A 272 -19.31 1.58 -16.15
C LYS A 272 -18.55 0.44 -16.79
#